data_e5f1356faef2195be81f059caefb6a0e
#
_entry.id   e5f1356faef2195be81f059caefb6a0e
#
_cell.length_a   1.000
_cell.length_b   1.000
_cell.length_c   1.000
_cell.angle_alpha   90.00
_cell.angle_beta   90.00
_cell.angle_gamma   90.00
#
_symmetry.space_group_name_H-M   'P 1'
#
loop_
_entity.id
_entity.type
_entity.pdbx_description
1 polymer ?
#
loop_
_entity_poly.entity_id
_entity_poly.type
_entity_poly.pdbx_seq_one_letter_code
_entity_poly.pdbx_strand_id
1 'polypeptide(L)'
;VVLDRIVAAARRSFSENGWAGTSMRAVAHDAGVDPALVHYYFSGKDALLDACLQPPEGFLESITAAQTTPMRARGAALVNLLLDTWEDPAAAQVLRSILLTAAHEPVARSRLESLIAQAMVGAVAERLDSDDRHYRACLASSQLVGLAFLRYVWCVEPLASTAREKVTAAIGPTIQRYLNGPLEPR
;
A
#
# COMPACT_ATOMS: atom_id res chain seq x y z
N VAL A 1 -6.56 20.77 6.00
CA VAL A 1 -5.42 21.43 6.65
C VAL A 1 -4.34 21.77 5.63
N VAL A 2 -3.47 22.76 5.91
CA VAL A 2 -2.44 23.23 4.95
C VAL A 2 -1.45 22.14 4.63
N LEU A 3 -0.99 21.40 5.63
CA LEU A 3 -0.04 20.30 5.47
C LEU A 3 -0.57 19.24 4.49
N ASP A 4 -1.84 18.85 4.60
CA ASP A 4 -2.45 17.83 3.73
C ASP A 4 -2.49 18.30 2.27
N ARG A 5 -2.73 19.59 2.04
CA ARG A 5 -2.69 20.18 0.69
C ARG A 5 -1.30 20.11 0.09
N ILE A 6 -0.26 20.40 0.87
CA ILE A 6 1.15 20.32 0.45
C ILE A 6 1.49 18.87 0.09
N VAL A 7 1.18 17.91 0.98
CA VAL A 7 1.47 16.48 0.75
C VAL A 7 0.68 15.94 -0.45
N ALA A 8 -0.59 16.34 -0.61
CA ALA A 8 -1.38 15.92 -1.77
C ALA A 8 -0.82 16.46 -3.10
N ALA A 9 -0.40 17.74 -3.14
CA ALA A 9 0.26 18.33 -4.31
C ALA A 9 1.60 17.64 -4.61
N ALA A 10 2.39 17.37 -3.57
CA ALA A 10 3.66 16.66 -3.71
C ALA A 10 3.47 15.22 -4.23
N ARG A 11 2.47 14.48 -3.72
CA ARG A 11 2.13 13.14 -4.23
C ARG A 11 1.81 13.14 -5.72
N ARG A 12 1.01 14.10 -6.19
CA ARG A 12 0.73 14.25 -7.63
C ARG A 12 2.01 14.54 -8.40
N SER A 13 2.81 15.52 -7.95
CA SER A 13 4.04 15.90 -8.65
C SER A 13 5.05 14.76 -8.73
N PHE A 14 5.29 14.04 -7.64
CA PHE A 14 6.21 12.88 -7.65
C PHE A 14 5.72 11.74 -8.53
N SER A 15 4.41 11.43 -8.52
CA SER A 15 3.85 10.35 -9.33
C SER A 15 3.82 10.67 -10.83
N GLU A 16 3.69 11.94 -11.22
CA GLU A 16 3.58 12.37 -12.60
C GLU A 16 4.93 12.76 -13.21
N ASN A 17 5.78 13.45 -12.44
CA ASN A 17 7.01 14.07 -12.93
C ASN A 17 8.29 13.41 -12.38
N GLY A 18 8.16 12.46 -11.48
CA GLY A 18 9.27 11.80 -10.78
C GLY A 18 10.05 12.76 -9.88
N TRP A 19 11.19 12.27 -9.36
CA TRP A 19 12.04 13.06 -8.49
C TRP A 19 12.60 14.30 -9.20
N ALA A 20 13.20 14.13 -10.38
CA ALA A 20 13.87 15.23 -11.08
C ALA A 20 12.91 16.36 -11.47
N GLY A 21 11.70 16.03 -11.90
CA GLY A 21 10.69 16.98 -12.34
C GLY A 21 9.93 17.68 -11.19
N THR A 22 10.04 17.20 -9.95
CA THR A 22 9.37 17.79 -8.79
C THR A 22 10.27 18.84 -8.13
N SER A 23 9.73 20.02 -7.77
CA SER A 23 10.42 21.04 -6.97
C SER A 23 9.54 21.54 -5.83
N MET A 24 10.16 21.94 -4.70
CA MET A 24 9.46 22.52 -3.54
C MET A 24 8.60 23.73 -3.93
N ARG A 25 9.09 24.54 -4.88
CA ARG A 25 8.37 25.72 -5.37
C ARG A 25 7.15 25.36 -6.23
N ALA A 26 7.28 24.36 -7.12
CA ALA A 26 6.15 23.86 -7.90
C ALA A 26 5.07 23.26 -6.98
N VAL A 27 5.48 22.47 -5.99
CA VAL A 27 4.56 21.89 -4.99
C VAL A 27 3.84 23.01 -4.20
N ALA A 28 4.54 24.06 -3.79
CA ALA A 28 3.92 25.21 -3.11
C ALA A 28 2.85 25.88 -3.99
N HIS A 29 3.17 26.13 -5.25
CA HIS A 29 2.26 26.70 -6.25
C HIS A 29 1.00 25.83 -6.40
N ASP A 30 1.17 24.52 -6.60
CA ASP A 30 0.06 23.58 -6.81
C ASP A 30 -0.79 23.35 -5.55
N ALA A 31 -0.17 23.50 -4.37
CA ALA A 31 -0.86 23.50 -3.09
C ALA A 31 -1.58 24.81 -2.78
N GLY A 32 -1.31 25.88 -3.55
CA GLY A 32 -1.83 27.25 -3.30
C GLY A 32 -1.33 27.82 -1.98
N VAL A 33 -0.02 27.64 -1.68
CA VAL A 33 0.63 28.15 -0.44
C VAL A 33 1.91 28.89 -0.77
N ASP A 34 2.38 29.71 0.17
CA ASP A 34 3.69 30.37 0.08
C ASP A 34 4.81 29.31 0.10
N PRO A 35 5.84 29.40 -0.78
CA PRO A 35 6.98 28.49 -0.74
C PRO A 35 7.70 28.41 0.61
N ALA A 36 7.76 29.49 1.37
CA ALA A 36 8.33 29.51 2.71
C ALA A 36 7.59 28.56 3.66
N LEU A 37 6.29 28.37 3.47
CA LEU A 37 5.49 27.48 4.28
C LEU A 37 5.83 26.00 4.01
N VAL A 38 6.13 25.64 2.75
CA VAL A 38 6.61 24.29 2.43
C VAL A 38 7.97 24.03 3.09
N HIS A 39 8.89 25.01 3.06
CA HIS A 39 10.18 24.90 3.74
C HIS A 39 10.06 24.93 5.28
N TYR A 40 9.00 25.51 5.82
CA TYR A 40 8.72 25.44 7.26
C TYR A 40 8.36 24.03 7.72
N TYR A 41 7.53 23.30 6.92
CA TYR A 41 7.12 21.95 7.26
C TYR A 41 8.15 20.88 6.89
N PHE A 42 8.93 21.12 5.83
CA PHE A 42 9.86 20.12 5.28
C PHE A 42 11.25 20.70 5.09
N SER A 43 12.25 20.08 5.70
CA SER A 43 13.65 20.49 5.60
C SER A 43 14.23 20.40 4.18
N GLY A 44 13.52 19.69 3.26
CA GLY A 44 13.91 19.52 1.88
C GLY A 44 13.02 18.53 1.14
N LYS A 45 13.38 18.25 -0.08
CA LYS A 45 12.62 17.39 -0.98
C LYS A 45 12.57 15.91 -0.53
N ASP A 46 13.64 15.45 0.16
CA ASP A 46 13.66 14.11 0.76
C ASP A 46 12.62 13.96 1.87
N ALA A 47 12.55 14.93 2.78
CA ALA A 47 11.55 14.94 3.85
C ALA A 47 10.12 15.03 3.31
N LEU A 48 9.93 15.77 2.22
CA LEU A 48 8.65 15.86 1.54
C LEU A 48 8.28 14.53 0.88
N LEU A 49 9.24 13.85 0.23
CA LEU A 49 9.03 12.51 -0.34
C LEU A 49 8.67 11.49 0.76
N ASP A 50 9.38 11.51 1.88
CA ASP A 50 9.08 10.64 3.03
C ASP A 50 7.64 10.80 3.52
N ALA A 51 7.16 12.03 3.60
CA ALA A 51 5.78 12.31 3.97
C ALA A 51 4.77 11.81 2.90
N CYS A 52 5.14 11.89 1.62
CA CYS A 52 4.31 11.36 0.53
C CYS A 52 4.17 9.84 0.56
N LEU A 53 5.18 9.13 1.08
CA LEU A 53 5.22 7.67 1.15
C LEU A 53 4.56 7.10 2.42
N GLN A 54 4.03 7.95 3.31
CA GLN A 54 3.26 7.46 4.44
C GLN A 54 1.95 6.81 3.96
N PRO A 55 1.62 5.59 4.44
CA PRO A 55 0.36 4.95 4.13
C PRO A 55 -0.83 5.77 4.67
N PRO A 56 -2.06 5.49 4.22
CA PRO A 56 -3.25 6.11 4.80
C PRO A 56 -3.31 5.93 6.32
N GLU A 57 -3.91 6.90 7.00
CA GLU A 57 -4.15 6.80 8.45
C GLU A 57 -4.97 5.54 8.77
N GLY A 58 -4.61 4.84 9.84
CA GLY A 58 -5.27 3.60 10.25
C GLY A 58 -4.94 2.36 9.40
N PHE A 59 -4.15 2.49 8.33
CA PHE A 59 -3.84 1.36 7.44
C PHE A 59 -3.07 0.23 8.17
N LEU A 60 -2.05 0.58 8.95
CA LEU A 60 -1.25 -0.40 9.69
C LEU A 60 -2.04 -1.06 10.82
N GLU A 61 -2.88 -0.27 11.50
CA GLU A 61 -3.80 -0.75 12.53
C GLU A 61 -4.83 -1.74 11.94
N SER A 62 -5.33 -1.45 10.74
CA SER A 62 -6.27 -2.33 10.03
C SER A 62 -5.63 -3.67 9.64
N ILE A 63 -4.35 -3.67 9.22
CA ILE A 63 -3.60 -4.91 8.99
C ILE A 63 -3.50 -5.71 10.29
N THR A 64 -3.15 -5.06 11.40
CA THR A 64 -3.05 -5.71 12.71
C THR A 64 -4.40 -6.26 13.17
N ALA A 65 -5.48 -5.50 12.98
CA ALA A 65 -6.84 -5.94 13.30
C ALA A 65 -7.27 -7.16 12.48
N ALA A 66 -6.97 -7.21 11.19
CA ALA A 66 -7.24 -8.38 10.36
C ALA A 66 -6.53 -9.65 10.86
N GLN A 67 -5.37 -9.52 11.52
CA GLN A 67 -4.64 -10.64 12.12
C GLN A 67 -5.29 -11.18 13.40
N THR A 68 -6.21 -10.43 14.05
CA THR A 68 -6.97 -10.92 15.21
C THR A 68 -8.13 -11.83 14.80
N THR A 69 -8.51 -11.84 13.53
CA THR A 69 -9.51 -12.76 12.99
C THR A 69 -9.08 -14.22 13.20
N PRO A 70 -10.00 -15.13 13.56
CA PRO A 70 -9.70 -16.53 13.68
C PRO A 70 -8.96 -17.08 12.47
N MET A 71 -7.93 -17.91 12.69
CA MET A 71 -7.03 -18.39 11.64
C MET A 71 -7.78 -18.89 10.39
N ARG A 72 -8.86 -19.66 10.56
CA ARG A 72 -9.66 -20.22 9.44
C ARG A 72 -10.31 -19.20 8.51
N ALA A 73 -10.48 -17.94 8.96
CA ALA A 73 -11.12 -16.87 8.20
C ALA A 73 -10.15 -15.75 7.80
N ARG A 74 -8.88 -15.86 8.20
CA ARG A 74 -7.88 -14.80 8.06
C ARG A 74 -7.55 -14.50 6.60
N GLY A 75 -7.54 -15.52 5.72
CA GLY A 75 -7.30 -15.33 4.30
C GLY A 75 -8.37 -14.43 3.65
N ALA A 76 -9.65 -14.67 3.93
CA ALA A 76 -10.74 -13.83 3.46
C ALA A 76 -10.71 -12.42 4.10
N ALA A 77 -10.37 -12.33 5.39
CA ALA A 77 -10.25 -11.05 6.09
C ALA A 77 -9.17 -10.15 5.46
N LEU A 78 -8.02 -10.70 5.08
CA LEU A 78 -6.96 -9.95 4.41
C LEU A 78 -7.36 -9.49 3.01
N VAL A 79 -8.09 -10.31 2.25
CA VAL A 79 -8.63 -9.88 0.94
C VAL A 79 -9.64 -8.75 1.13
N ASN A 80 -10.58 -8.89 2.07
CA ASN A 80 -11.58 -7.85 2.32
C ASN A 80 -10.93 -6.54 2.77
N LEU A 81 -9.93 -6.59 3.67
CA LEU A 81 -9.18 -5.40 4.08
C LEU A 81 -8.55 -4.69 2.88
N LEU A 82 -7.93 -5.44 1.97
CA LEU A 82 -7.37 -4.88 0.75
C LEU A 82 -8.46 -4.20 -0.09
N LEU A 83 -9.59 -4.88 -0.32
CA LEU A 83 -10.69 -4.32 -1.11
C LEU A 83 -11.27 -3.06 -0.45
N ASP A 84 -11.53 -3.09 0.87
CA ASP A 84 -12.04 -1.94 1.63
C ASP A 84 -11.09 -0.73 1.50
N THR A 85 -9.77 -0.97 1.63
CA THR A 85 -8.76 0.09 1.53
C THR A 85 -8.69 0.70 0.12
N TRP A 86 -8.78 -0.13 -0.93
CA TRP A 86 -8.70 0.35 -2.31
C TRP A 86 -10.04 0.89 -2.86
N GLU A 87 -11.16 0.54 -2.25
CA GLU A 87 -12.49 1.08 -2.55
C GLU A 87 -12.78 2.39 -1.81
N ASP A 88 -11.99 2.74 -0.78
CA ASP A 88 -11.98 4.08 -0.21
C ASP A 88 -11.20 5.04 -1.13
N PRO A 89 -11.84 6.10 -1.70
CA PRO A 89 -11.19 6.95 -2.69
C PRO A 89 -9.95 7.68 -2.17
N ALA A 90 -9.94 8.08 -0.89
CA ALA A 90 -8.83 8.81 -0.29
C ALA A 90 -7.62 7.88 -0.07
N ALA A 91 -7.85 6.70 0.48
CA ALA A 91 -6.81 5.69 0.67
C ALA A 91 -6.25 5.20 -0.67
N ALA A 92 -7.12 4.91 -1.65
CA ALA A 92 -6.71 4.48 -2.99
C ALA A 92 -5.83 5.50 -3.69
N GLN A 93 -6.14 6.80 -3.58
CA GLN A 93 -5.33 7.87 -4.16
C GLN A 93 -3.92 7.89 -3.54
N VAL A 94 -3.82 7.75 -2.22
CA VAL A 94 -2.54 7.68 -1.50
C VAL A 94 -1.73 6.47 -1.95
N LEU A 95 -2.31 5.28 -1.88
CA LEU A 95 -1.63 4.03 -2.24
C LEU A 95 -1.19 4.02 -3.70
N ARG A 96 -2.04 4.48 -4.62
CA ARG A 96 -1.70 4.60 -6.04
C ARG A 96 -0.50 5.51 -6.24
N SER A 97 -0.47 6.69 -5.59
CA SER A 97 0.65 7.62 -5.71
C SER A 97 1.96 7.04 -5.17
N ILE A 98 1.91 6.29 -4.06
CA ILE A 98 3.07 5.58 -3.50
C ILE A 98 3.62 4.58 -4.51
N LEU A 99 2.75 3.74 -5.09
CA LEU A 99 3.16 2.72 -6.07
C LEU A 99 3.75 3.34 -7.34
N LEU A 100 3.11 4.38 -7.88
CA LEU A 100 3.60 5.08 -9.09
C LEU A 100 4.93 5.78 -8.82
N THR A 101 5.10 6.42 -7.68
CA THR A 101 6.37 7.05 -7.29
C THR A 101 7.47 6.00 -7.15
N ALA A 102 7.19 4.88 -6.49
CA ALA A 102 8.15 3.78 -6.32
C ALA A 102 8.56 3.11 -7.64
N ALA A 103 7.71 3.15 -8.67
CA ALA A 103 8.05 2.63 -10.00
C ALA A 103 9.18 3.41 -10.68
N HIS A 104 9.31 4.71 -10.39
CA HIS A 104 10.26 5.60 -11.04
C HIS A 104 11.41 6.07 -10.15
N GLU A 105 11.24 6.03 -8.81
CA GLU A 105 12.20 6.55 -7.84
C GLU A 105 12.82 5.45 -6.98
N PRO A 106 14.14 5.19 -7.07
CA PRO A 106 14.80 4.14 -6.29
C PRO A 106 14.64 4.32 -4.76
N VAL A 107 14.68 5.57 -4.27
CA VAL A 107 14.50 5.88 -2.85
C VAL A 107 13.07 5.53 -2.41
N ALA A 108 12.06 5.90 -3.19
CA ALA A 108 10.67 5.55 -2.91
C ALA A 108 10.44 4.03 -2.95
N ARG A 109 11.09 3.34 -3.89
CA ARG A 109 11.05 1.86 -3.98
C ARG A 109 11.60 1.22 -2.72
N SER A 110 12.79 1.62 -2.26
CA SER A 110 13.40 1.08 -1.04
C SER A 110 12.52 1.32 0.20
N ARG A 111 11.86 2.47 0.28
CA ARG A 111 10.90 2.78 1.35
C ARG A 111 9.67 1.88 1.29
N LEU A 112 9.11 1.69 0.09
CA LEU A 112 7.97 0.79 -0.11
C LEU A 112 8.33 -0.67 0.21
N GLU A 113 9.52 -1.14 -0.20
CA GLU A 113 10.04 -2.46 0.15
C GLU A 113 10.11 -2.64 1.67
N SER A 114 10.62 -1.65 2.39
CA SER A 114 10.70 -1.65 3.86
C SER A 114 9.31 -1.67 4.50
N LEU A 115 8.37 -0.89 3.97
CA LEU A 115 6.98 -0.87 4.45
C LEU A 115 6.30 -2.23 4.25
N ILE A 116 6.46 -2.83 3.06
CA ILE A 116 5.91 -4.17 2.78
C ILE A 116 6.53 -5.20 3.71
N ALA A 117 7.86 -5.20 3.87
CA ALA A 117 8.56 -6.15 4.72
C ALA A 117 8.14 -6.05 6.18
N GLN A 118 7.99 -4.87 6.72
CA GLN A 118 7.65 -4.65 8.13
C GLN A 118 6.15 -4.77 8.40
N ALA A 119 5.34 -4.04 7.64
CA ALA A 119 3.92 -3.91 7.93
C ALA A 119 3.10 -5.10 7.40
N MET A 120 3.39 -5.59 6.18
CA MET A 120 2.64 -6.70 5.60
C MET A 120 3.25 -8.05 5.96
N VAL A 121 4.54 -8.25 5.68
CA VAL A 121 5.19 -9.55 5.92
C VAL A 121 5.43 -9.78 7.40
N GLY A 122 6.00 -8.80 8.11
CA GLY A 122 6.29 -8.91 9.54
C GLY A 122 5.03 -9.15 10.38
N ALA A 123 4.03 -8.28 10.24
CA ALA A 123 2.78 -8.37 11.01
C ALA A 123 2.02 -9.69 10.76
N VAL A 124 2.05 -10.22 9.52
CA VAL A 124 1.45 -11.52 9.21
C VAL A 124 2.29 -12.66 9.81
N ALA A 125 3.62 -12.62 9.63
CA ALA A 125 4.52 -13.69 10.09
C ALA A 125 4.51 -13.87 11.61
N GLU A 126 4.46 -12.77 12.38
CA GLU A 126 4.41 -12.82 13.86
C GLU A 126 3.20 -13.60 14.43
N ARG A 127 2.16 -13.76 13.63
CA ARG A 127 0.91 -14.45 14.00
C ARG A 127 0.80 -15.87 13.42
N LEU A 128 1.87 -16.35 12.78
CA LEU A 128 1.94 -17.73 12.26
C LEU A 128 2.84 -18.58 13.18
N ASP A 129 2.33 -19.75 13.52
CA ASP A 129 3.06 -20.78 14.25
C ASP A 129 3.68 -21.77 13.26
N SER A 130 4.78 -21.35 12.63
CA SER A 130 5.47 -22.12 11.59
C SER A 130 6.91 -21.65 11.42
N ASP A 131 7.83 -22.54 11.18
CA ASP A 131 9.24 -22.22 10.94
C ASP A 131 9.45 -21.42 9.65
N ASP A 132 8.60 -21.63 8.65
CA ASP A 132 8.61 -20.92 7.36
C ASP A 132 7.66 -19.69 7.32
N ARG A 133 7.29 -19.16 8.49
CA ARG A 133 6.29 -18.10 8.65
C ARG A 133 6.54 -16.86 7.79
N HIS A 134 7.79 -16.41 7.64
CA HIS A 134 8.12 -15.26 6.81
C HIS A 134 7.90 -15.54 5.32
N TYR A 135 8.28 -16.73 4.86
CA TYR A 135 8.04 -17.14 3.48
C TYR A 135 6.54 -17.24 3.18
N ARG A 136 5.74 -17.79 4.09
CA ARG A 136 4.28 -17.86 4.00
C ARG A 136 3.64 -16.47 3.94
N ALA A 137 4.11 -15.56 4.80
CA ALA A 137 3.66 -14.17 4.80
C ALA A 137 4.04 -13.48 3.48
N CYS A 138 5.24 -13.71 2.93
CA CYS A 138 5.63 -13.20 1.60
C CYS A 138 4.72 -13.73 0.49
N LEU A 139 4.37 -15.03 0.49
CA LEU A 139 3.46 -15.60 -0.49
C LEU A 139 2.06 -14.96 -0.41
N ALA A 140 1.53 -14.80 0.80
CA ALA A 140 0.25 -14.13 1.01
C ALA A 140 0.29 -12.67 0.53
N SER A 141 1.34 -11.92 0.90
CA SER A 141 1.52 -10.52 0.50
C SER A 141 1.69 -10.37 -1.00
N SER A 142 2.38 -11.30 -1.68
CA SER A 142 2.54 -11.26 -3.14
C SER A 142 1.20 -11.36 -3.89
N GLN A 143 0.27 -12.17 -3.37
CA GLN A 143 -1.07 -12.28 -3.94
C GLN A 143 -1.88 -10.99 -3.73
N LEU A 144 -1.81 -10.42 -2.54
CA LEU A 144 -2.53 -9.18 -2.21
C LEU A 144 -2.01 -8.00 -3.03
N VAL A 145 -0.69 -7.84 -3.13
CA VAL A 145 -0.06 -6.79 -3.95
C VAL A 145 -0.41 -6.98 -5.42
N GLY A 146 -0.31 -8.21 -5.95
CA GLY A 146 -0.67 -8.52 -7.33
C GLY A 146 -2.14 -8.24 -7.63
N LEU A 147 -3.06 -8.61 -6.72
CA LEU A 147 -4.48 -8.30 -6.82
C LEU A 147 -4.72 -6.79 -6.87
N ALA A 148 -4.08 -6.01 -5.99
CA ALA A 148 -4.19 -4.56 -5.97
C ALA A 148 -3.73 -3.94 -7.30
N PHE A 149 -2.58 -4.35 -7.79
CA PHE A 149 -2.06 -3.84 -9.08
C PHE A 149 -3.00 -4.12 -10.24
N LEU A 150 -3.40 -5.37 -10.43
CA LEU A 150 -4.21 -5.76 -11.57
C LEU A 150 -5.62 -5.18 -11.52
N ARG A 151 -6.20 -5.12 -10.31
CA ARG A 151 -7.59 -4.66 -10.15
C ARG A 151 -7.71 -3.14 -10.15
N TYR A 152 -6.83 -2.43 -9.42
CA TYR A 152 -7.03 -1.01 -9.10
C TYR A 152 -6.01 -0.07 -9.75
N VAL A 153 -4.80 -0.55 -10.10
CA VAL A 153 -3.78 0.29 -10.74
C VAL A 153 -3.87 0.16 -12.25
N TRP A 154 -3.86 -1.07 -12.77
CA TRP A 154 -3.92 -1.33 -14.21
C TRP A 154 -5.33 -1.60 -14.74
N CYS A 155 -6.30 -1.81 -13.85
CA CYS A 155 -7.71 -2.05 -14.20
C CYS A 155 -7.89 -3.14 -15.24
N VAL A 156 -7.23 -4.30 -15.03
CA VAL A 156 -7.23 -5.43 -15.99
C VAL A 156 -8.55 -6.20 -15.88
N GLU A 157 -9.28 -6.25 -17.01
CA GLU A 157 -10.52 -7.04 -17.11
C GLU A 157 -10.22 -8.53 -17.28
N PRO A 158 -11.09 -9.43 -16.78
CA PRO A 158 -12.36 -9.16 -16.06
C PRO A 158 -12.19 -8.88 -14.56
N LEU A 159 -10.98 -8.88 -14.03
CA LEU A 159 -10.73 -8.76 -12.58
C LEU A 159 -11.18 -7.40 -12.03
N ALA A 160 -11.02 -6.33 -12.81
CA ALA A 160 -11.37 -4.97 -12.38
C ALA A 160 -12.88 -4.82 -12.10
N SER A 161 -13.73 -5.40 -12.95
CA SER A 161 -15.20 -5.34 -12.83
C SER A 161 -15.83 -6.48 -12.02
N THR A 162 -15.06 -7.52 -11.65
CA THR A 162 -15.59 -8.64 -10.88
C THR A 162 -16.08 -8.19 -9.49
N ALA A 163 -17.28 -8.63 -9.08
CA ALA A 163 -17.85 -8.34 -7.78
C ALA A 163 -16.89 -8.77 -6.64
N ARG A 164 -16.78 -7.94 -5.60
CA ARG A 164 -15.84 -8.14 -4.49
C ARG A 164 -16.02 -9.49 -3.78
N GLU A 165 -17.25 -9.93 -3.61
CA GLU A 165 -17.59 -11.20 -2.97
C GLU A 165 -17.00 -12.37 -3.76
N LYS A 166 -17.05 -12.30 -5.09
CA LYS A 166 -16.48 -13.31 -5.97
C LYS A 166 -14.96 -13.30 -5.92
N VAL A 167 -14.33 -12.11 -5.85
CA VAL A 167 -12.88 -11.98 -5.67
C VAL A 167 -12.45 -12.57 -4.33
N THR A 168 -13.14 -12.23 -3.25
CA THR A 168 -12.84 -12.75 -1.90
C THR A 168 -13.02 -14.27 -1.84
N ALA A 169 -14.08 -14.81 -2.44
CA ALA A 169 -14.33 -16.25 -2.48
C ALA A 169 -13.27 -17.02 -3.28
N ALA A 170 -12.70 -16.41 -4.33
CA ALA A 170 -11.67 -17.04 -5.16
C ALA A 170 -10.26 -16.93 -4.55
N ILE A 171 -9.88 -15.75 -4.04
CA ILE A 171 -8.52 -15.46 -3.58
C ILE A 171 -8.32 -15.82 -2.10
N GLY A 172 -9.36 -15.63 -1.27
CA GLY A 172 -9.30 -15.92 0.17
C GLY A 172 -8.78 -17.31 0.51
N PRO A 173 -9.29 -18.40 -0.10
CA PRO A 173 -8.77 -19.76 0.12
C PRO A 173 -7.30 -19.93 -0.26
N THR A 174 -6.83 -19.26 -1.31
CA THR A 174 -5.43 -19.29 -1.73
C THR A 174 -4.53 -18.64 -0.67
N ILE A 175 -4.90 -17.45 -0.20
CA ILE A 175 -4.22 -16.78 0.90
C ILE A 175 -4.25 -17.66 2.16
N GLN A 176 -5.41 -18.23 2.50
CA GLN A 176 -5.56 -19.11 3.66
C GLN A 176 -4.63 -20.32 3.60
N ARG A 177 -4.46 -20.91 2.42
CA ARG A 177 -3.51 -22.01 2.21
C ARG A 177 -2.07 -21.58 2.48
N TYR A 178 -1.68 -20.37 2.07
CA TYR A 178 -0.35 -19.84 2.39
C TYR A 178 -0.17 -19.63 3.89
N LEU A 179 -1.19 -19.15 4.61
CA LEU A 179 -1.08 -18.90 6.04
C LEU A 179 -0.93 -20.17 6.87
N ASN A 180 -1.66 -21.24 6.58
CA ASN A 180 -1.68 -22.45 7.42
C ASN A 180 -1.93 -23.79 6.68
N GLY A 181 -1.99 -23.77 5.35
CA GLY A 181 -2.15 -24.99 4.55
C GLY A 181 -0.82 -25.61 4.09
N PRO A 182 -0.85 -26.77 3.39
CA PRO A 182 0.32 -27.34 2.78
C PRO A 182 0.83 -26.46 1.64
N LEU A 183 2.14 -26.20 1.59
CA LEU A 183 2.78 -25.45 0.48
C LEU A 183 3.23 -26.37 -0.63
N GLU A 184 3.67 -27.58 -0.31
CA GLU A 184 4.03 -28.60 -1.31
C GLU A 184 2.81 -29.40 -1.71
N PRO A 185 2.68 -29.77 -3.00
CA PRO A 185 1.67 -30.75 -3.42
C PRO A 185 2.00 -32.11 -2.78
N ARG A 186 0.98 -32.76 -2.24
CA ARG A 186 1.09 -34.16 -1.77
C ARG A 186 1.21 -35.10 -2.95
#